data_41f68a64213a57847cd9cc96bed17b57
#
_entry.id   41f68a64213a57847cd9cc96bed17b57
#
_cell.length_a   1.000
_cell.length_b   1.000
_cell.length_c   1.000
_cell.angle_alpha   90.00
_cell.angle_beta   90.00
_cell.angle_gamma   90.00
#
_symmetry.space_group_name_H-M   'P 1'
#
loop_
_entity.id
_entity.type
_entity.pdbx_description
1 polymer ?
#
loop_
_entity_poly.entity_id
_entity_poly.type
_entity_poly.pdbx_seq_one_letter_code
_entity_poly.pdbx_strand_id
1 'polypeptide(L)' 'MKILIDGYNLLHASGVFGGVRGPRGFEASRLALLGELARLLGDAASGAMVIFDAADAPPGLPERTVHEGVSVRFA' A
#
# COMPACT_ATOMS: atom_id res chain seq x y z
N MET A 1 1.74 14.47 12.20
CA MET A 1 2.97 14.13 11.47
C MET A 1 2.61 13.43 10.19
N LYS A 2 3.24 13.82 9.10
CA LYS A 2 3.03 13.16 7.81
C LYS A 2 4.16 12.17 7.55
N ILE A 3 3.80 10.95 7.18
CA ILE A 3 4.74 9.88 6.86
C ILE A 3 4.57 9.50 5.40
N LEU A 4 5.64 9.58 4.63
CA LEU A 4 5.64 9.21 3.23
C LEU A 4 6.41 7.90 3.07
N ILE A 5 5.76 6.88 2.51
CA ILE A 5 6.31 5.53 2.43
C ILE A 5 6.35 5.07 0.99
N ASP A 6 7.51 4.57 0.55
CA ASP A 6 7.63 3.88 -0.73
C ASP A 6 7.05 2.47 -0.56
N GLY A 7 5.88 2.25 -1.16
CA GLY A 7 5.17 0.99 -1.00
C GLY A 7 5.92 -0.21 -1.56
N TYR A 8 6.64 -0.02 -2.65
CA TYR A 8 7.42 -1.10 -3.25
C TYR A 8 8.54 -1.57 -2.33
N ASN A 9 9.32 -0.62 -1.80
CA ASN A 9 10.39 -0.96 -0.88
C ASN A 9 9.86 -1.63 0.39
N LEU A 10 8.73 -1.15 0.88
CA LEU A 10 8.13 -1.73 2.07
C LEU A 10 7.61 -3.14 1.81
N LEU A 11 7.02 -3.40 0.64
CA LEU A 11 6.58 -4.74 0.26
C LEU A 11 7.75 -5.72 0.23
N HIS A 12 8.86 -5.32 -0.38
CA HIS A 12 10.06 -6.17 -0.43
C HIS A 12 10.65 -6.42 0.95
N ALA A 13 10.73 -5.38 1.77
CA ALA A 13 11.31 -5.49 3.11
C ALA A 13 10.45 -6.33 4.05
N SER A 14 9.13 -6.29 3.89
CA SER A 14 8.21 -7.00 4.78
C SER A 14 8.06 -8.48 4.48
N GLY A 15 8.46 -8.92 3.29
CA GLY A 15 8.25 -10.30 2.86
C GLY A 15 6.80 -10.62 2.46
N VAL A 16 5.91 -9.63 2.50
CA VAL A 16 4.50 -9.83 2.13
C VAL A 16 4.34 -10.18 0.65
N PHE A 17 5.37 -9.93 -0.14
CA PHE A 17 5.41 -10.20 -1.57
C PHE A 17 5.52 -11.69 -1.91
N GLY A 18 5.35 -12.58 -0.95
CA GLY A 18 5.63 -13.99 -1.14
C GLY A 18 4.69 -14.72 -2.09
N GLY A 19 5.21 -15.62 -2.87
CA GLY A 19 4.55 -16.75 -3.50
C GLY A 19 3.53 -16.50 -4.60
N VAL A 20 2.64 -15.53 -4.48
CA VAL A 20 1.61 -15.26 -5.49
C VAL A 20 2.08 -14.15 -6.41
N ARG A 21 2.18 -14.46 -7.69
CA ARG A 21 2.65 -13.53 -8.70
C ARG A 21 1.52 -13.10 -9.62
N GLY A 22 1.75 -12.00 -10.34
CA GLY A 22 0.78 -11.44 -11.27
C GLY A 22 -0.06 -10.34 -10.64
N PRO A 23 -0.97 -9.72 -11.42
CA PRO A 23 -1.73 -8.55 -10.96
C PRO A 23 -2.56 -8.80 -9.70
N ARG A 24 -3.17 -9.98 -9.60
CA ARG A 24 -3.98 -10.31 -8.42
C ARG A 24 -3.12 -10.54 -7.18
N GLY A 25 -1.99 -11.19 -7.36
CA GLY A 25 -1.05 -11.40 -6.26
C GLY A 25 -0.50 -10.08 -5.74
N PHE A 26 -0.17 -9.17 -6.63
CA PHE A 26 0.31 -7.85 -6.25
C PHE A 26 -0.75 -7.08 -5.47
N GLU A 27 -2.00 -7.10 -5.95
CA GLU A 27 -3.10 -6.42 -5.27
C GLU A 27 -3.34 -6.98 -3.88
N ALA A 28 -3.36 -8.29 -3.75
CA ALA A 28 -3.54 -8.95 -2.45
C ALA A 28 -2.40 -8.58 -1.49
N SER A 29 -1.16 -8.58 -1.97
CA SER A 29 0.00 -8.21 -1.17
C SER A 29 -0.06 -6.76 -0.73
N ARG A 30 -0.47 -5.87 -1.63
CA ARG A 30 -0.62 -4.45 -1.32
C ARG A 30 -1.67 -4.23 -0.24
N LEU A 31 -2.84 -4.87 -0.38
CA LEU A 31 -3.91 -4.72 0.60
C LEU A 31 -3.52 -5.29 1.96
N ALA A 32 -2.84 -6.43 1.97
CA ALA A 32 -2.34 -7.02 3.21
C ALA A 32 -1.34 -6.09 3.92
N LEU A 33 -0.44 -5.49 3.15
CA LEU A 33 0.54 -4.55 3.69
C LEU A 33 -0.14 -3.32 4.28
N LEU A 34 -1.12 -2.76 3.58
CA LEU A 34 -1.84 -1.57 4.03
C LEU A 34 -2.62 -1.86 5.31
N GLY A 35 -3.27 -3.01 5.40
CA GLY A 35 -3.97 -3.42 6.60
C GLY A 35 -3.03 -3.58 7.80
N GLU A 36 -1.88 -4.20 7.58
CA GLU A 36 -0.87 -4.36 8.62
C GLU A 36 -0.31 -3.01 9.06
N LEU A 37 -0.05 -2.12 8.11
CA LEU A 37 0.46 -0.79 8.39
C LEU A 37 -0.56 0.02 9.19
N ALA A 38 -1.84 -0.05 8.82
CA ALA A 38 -2.91 0.64 9.54
C ALA A 38 -2.99 0.15 10.99
N ARG A 39 -2.84 -1.15 11.19
CA ARG A 39 -2.85 -1.75 12.53
C ARG A 39 -1.67 -1.26 13.37
N LEU A 40 -0.50 -1.19 12.78
CA LEU A 40 0.72 -0.77 13.49
C LEU A 40 0.70 0.73 13.82
N LEU A 41 0.19 1.54 12.90
CA LEU A 41 0.19 3.00 13.08
C LEU A 41 -0.95 3.48 13.97
N GLY A 42 -2.05 2.75 14.02
CA GLY A 42 -3.22 3.16 14.80
C GLY A 42 -3.68 4.56 14.42
N ASP A 43 -3.73 5.48 15.37
CA ASP A 43 -4.18 6.85 15.13
C ASP A 43 -3.27 7.62 14.18
N ALA A 44 -2.01 7.23 14.05
CA ALA A 44 -1.07 7.87 13.13
C ALA A 44 -1.32 7.49 11.67
N ALA A 45 -2.16 6.50 11.39
CA ALA A 45 -2.44 6.06 10.03
C ALA A 45 -2.97 7.19 9.14
N SER A 46 -3.74 8.11 9.69
CA SER A 46 -4.29 9.23 8.92
C SER A 46 -3.22 10.18 8.38
N GLY A 47 -2.03 10.17 8.97
CA GLY A 47 -0.90 10.96 8.51
C GLY A 47 0.04 10.21 7.58
N ALA A 48 -0.24 8.95 7.29
CA ALA A 48 0.62 8.13 6.44
C ALA A 48 0.11 8.13 4.99
N MET A 49 1.03 8.22 4.04
CA MET A 49 0.74 8.08 2.63
C MET A 49 1.71 7.06 2.04
N VAL A 50 1.18 6.02 1.42
CA VAL A 50 1.96 4.99 0.76
C VAL A 50 1.87 5.24 -0.75
N ILE A 51 3.02 5.30 -1.41
CA ILE A 51 3.09 5.56 -2.85
C ILE A 51 3.50 4.27 -3.56
N PHE A 52 2.69 3.87 -4.53
CA PHE A 52 2.99 2.77 -5.44
C PHE A 52 3.18 3.30 -6.86
N ASP A 53 3.84 2.50 -7.70
CA ASP A 53 4.01 2.86 -9.12
C ASP A 53 2.65 2.84 -9.83
N ALA A 54 2.38 3.88 -10.61
CA ALA A 54 1.14 3.98 -11.37
C ALA A 54 0.96 2.81 -12.36
N ALA A 55 2.06 2.26 -12.85
CA ALA A 55 2.01 1.10 -13.75
C ALA A 55 1.40 -0.14 -13.09
N ASP A 56 1.42 -0.21 -11.76
CA ASP A 56 0.89 -1.34 -11.02
C ASP A 56 -0.52 -1.09 -10.48
N ALA A 57 -1.11 0.06 -10.81
CA ALA A 57 -2.45 0.38 -10.35
C ALA A 57 -3.48 -0.55 -10.99
N PRO A 58 -4.41 -1.13 -10.19
CA PRO A 58 -5.50 -1.92 -10.76
C PRO A 58 -6.38 -1.07 -11.69
N PRO A 59 -6.89 -1.64 -12.77
CA PRO A 59 -7.80 -0.92 -13.66
C PRO A 59 -9.01 -0.38 -12.89
N GLY A 60 -9.37 0.86 -13.18
CA GLY A 60 -10.56 1.48 -12.59
C GLY A 60 -10.35 2.10 -11.22
N LEU A 61 -9.19 1.93 -10.59
CA LEU A 61 -8.90 2.60 -9.33
C LEU A 61 -8.47 4.05 -9.56
N PRO A 62 -8.92 4.98 -8.70
CA PRO A 62 -8.44 6.36 -8.79
C PRO A 62 -6.96 6.46 -8.41
N GLU A 63 -6.33 7.53 -8.86
CA GLU A 63 -4.93 7.81 -8.53
C GLU A 63 -4.69 7.85 -7.02
N ARG A 64 -5.67 8.32 -6.27
CA ARG A 64 -5.60 8.40 -4.82
C ARG A 64 -6.77 7.67 -4.20
N THR A 65 -6.48 6.92 -3.15
CA THR A 65 -7.50 6.22 -2.40
C THR A 65 -7.09 6.13 -0.93
N VAL A 66 -7.98 5.62 -0.10
CA VAL A 66 -7.71 5.41 1.33
C VAL A 66 -8.10 3.99 1.68
N HIS A 67 -7.23 3.30 2.40
CA HIS A 67 -7.48 1.94 2.88
C HIS A 67 -7.22 1.89 4.37
N GLU A 68 -8.27 1.64 5.14
CA GLU A 68 -8.23 1.55 6.61
C GLU A 68 -7.52 2.77 7.25
N GLY A 69 -7.77 3.95 6.72
CA GLY A 69 -7.21 5.20 7.21
C GLY A 69 -5.87 5.59 6.63
N VAL A 70 -5.20 4.69 5.90
CA VAL A 70 -3.92 4.97 5.25
C VAL A 70 -4.17 5.50 3.86
N SER A 71 -3.60 6.66 3.53
CA SER A 71 -3.70 7.22 2.18
C SER A 71 -2.80 6.44 1.22
N VAL A 72 -3.31 6.19 0.02
CA VAL A 72 -2.58 5.47 -1.03
C VAL A 72 -2.58 6.32 -2.29
N ARG A 73 -1.43 6.43 -2.92
CA ARG A 73 -1.28 7.15 -4.18
C ARG A 73 -0.52 6.29 -5.18
N PHE A 74 -1.03 6.25 -6.41
CA PHE A 74 -0.33 5.65 -7.56
C PHE A 74 0.30 6.77 -8.38
N ALA A 75 1.59 6.83 -8.38
CA ALA A 75 2.31 7.92 -9.04
C ALA A 75 3.38 7.43 -10.01
#